data_3b142bd3e80fa0246462e407c127a457
#
_entry.id   3b142bd3e80fa0246462e407c127a457
#
_cell.length_a   1.000
_cell.length_b   1.000
_cell.length_c   1.000
_cell.angle_alpha   90.00
_cell.angle_beta   90.00
_cell.angle_gamma   90.00
#
_symmetry.space_group_name_H-M   'P 1'
#
loop_
_entity.id
_entity.type
_entity.pdbx_description
1 polymer ?
#
loop_
_entity_poly.entity_id
_entity_poly.type
_entity_poly.pdbx_seq_one_letter_code
_entity_poly.pdbx_strand_id
1 'polypeptide(L)'
;MQSEVFEYFLNGGDAQLLVCEDDKEAIAALSAAEFAGLKVFRLPDFRAREGDDLRSFSTELFELSSELAKFYEFEGKKVLISPVCTVLNKLPGKKHLQKLTLNFGDKIDPKELAEKLLRFGYEAVDIVESEGEFCVRGEIIDIFCVGAQEPNRILLFDDEIESIRRYSTQTQISNKTELKSVEISPFIAALGEAEFEKTSEKIKEIETDALISDLKTLGFWAIDGFIDYTREFKTVLTKKFDGFERDLGEVANLPVLPAAKVYKDLSVTPNADFFELNKNKKIKVLARNVGLFNALNLSEYQNVEFVQTEAALNLVSAAEIIVSLNKFEKKKRAKKPSLVIDELKAGDYVVHEEYGIGKFTGLEKLTVLGRTREFVVIVYQNEDKLLLPVEHLNLIDRYVASSGSIAVLDRLGKANFAKIKEKVRAKLFVIASKIISLAAQRELIRGEIIEKEDAEYLNFLQNAGFAYTRDQERASSDIANDLKSGKVMDRLLSGDVGFGKTEVAMNAIFKCVKSGFQALFFVPTTLLSSQHFKSLKE
;
A
#
# COMPACT_ATOMS: atom_id res chain seq x y z
N MET A 1 -0.40 -0.16 20.58
CA MET A 1 -0.46 -1.35 19.68
C MET A 1 0.90 -2.03 19.55
N GLN A 2 2.01 -1.35 19.21
CA GLN A 2 3.33 -1.98 19.13
C GLN A 2 3.77 -2.59 20.46
N SER A 3 3.46 -1.95 21.57
CA SER A 3 3.73 -2.43 22.93
C SER A 3 3.03 -3.74 23.24
N GLU A 4 1.76 -3.90 22.87
CA GLU A 4 1.00 -5.14 23.07
C GLU A 4 1.58 -6.28 22.25
N VAL A 5 1.89 -6.04 20.96
CA VAL A 5 2.48 -7.05 20.06
C VAL A 5 3.85 -7.47 20.59
N PHE A 6 4.71 -6.50 20.92
CA PHE A 6 6.05 -6.77 21.42
C PHE A 6 6.01 -7.58 22.73
N GLU A 7 5.23 -7.12 23.69
CA GLU A 7 5.13 -7.77 25.01
C GLU A 7 4.49 -9.15 24.91
N TYR A 8 3.49 -9.34 24.07
CA TYR A 8 2.86 -10.63 23.84
C TYR A 8 3.88 -11.67 23.36
N PHE A 9 4.64 -11.37 22.31
CA PHE A 9 5.62 -12.31 21.78
C PHE A 9 6.87 -12.45 22.65
N LEU A 10 7.31 -11.39 23.32
CA LEU A 10 8.41 -11.43 24.27
C LEU A 10 8.12 -12.40 25.43
N ASN A 11 6.87 -12.45 25.89
CA ASN A 11 6.41 -13.33 26.96
C ASN A 11 6.02 -14.74 26.49
N GLY A 12 6.38 -15.12 25.25
CA GLY A 12 6.14 -16.45 24.73
C GLY A 12 4.74 -16.65 24.13
N GLY A 13 4.11 -15.60 23.68
CA GLY A 13 2.87 -15.68 22.92
C GLY A 13 3.02 -16.58 21.69
N ASP A 14 2.02 -17.42 21.43
CA ASP A 14 2.06 -18.52 20.47
C ASP A 14 1.09 -18.34 19.29
N ALA A 15 0.63 -17.11 19.03
CA ALA A 15 -0.15 -16.78 17.85
C ALA A 15 0.65 -17.08 16.58
N GLN A 16 0.02 -17.80 15.67
CA GLN A 16 0.57 -18.12 14.34
C GLN A 16 0.11 -17.10 13.29
N LEU A 17 -1.06 -16.49 13.52
CA LEU A 17 -1.64 -15.43 12.69
C LEU A 17 -2.03 -14.24 13.59
N LEU A 18 -1.50 -13.08 13.26
CA LEU A 18 -1.89 -11.80 13.87
C LEU A 18 -2.66 -10.98 12.85
N VAL A 19 -3.91 -10.66 13.16
CA VAL A 19 -4.78 -9.88 12.27
C VAL A 19 -4.81 -8.43 12.71
N CYS A 20 -4.53 -7.54 11.77
CA CYS A 20 -4.48 -6.09 11.91
C CYS A 20 -5.64 -5.44 11.15
N GLU A 21 -6.02 -4.23 11.51
CA GLU A 21 -7.09 -3.51 10.83
C GLU A 21 -6.72 -3.17 9.37
N ASP A 22 -5.49 -2.69 9.16
CA ASP A 22 -5.00 -2.24 7.86
C ASP A 22 -3.51 -2.53 7.66
N ASP A 23 -2.99 -2.19 6.47
CA ASP A 23 -1.58 -2.36 6.12
C ASP A 23 -0.64 -1.52 7.01
N LYS A 24 -1.08 -0.34 7.45
CA LYS A 24 -0.28 0.53 8.32
C LYS A 24 -0.08 -0.10 9.70
N GLU A 25 -1.13 -0.67 10.25
CA GLU A 25 -1.07 -1.40 11.51
C GLU A 25 -0.23 -2.67 11.38
N ALA A 26 -0.37 -3.41 10.26
CA ALA A 26 0.42 -4.60 9.97
C ALA A 26 1.93 -4.31 9.90
N ILE A 27 2.35 -3.19 9.28
CA ILE A 27 3.75 -2.76 9.23
C ILE A 27 4.28 -2.44 10.65
N ALA A 28 3.47 -1.79 11.47
CA ALA A 28 3.87 -1.47 12.83
C ALA A 28 3.99 -2.73 13.70
N ALA A 29 3.06 -3.68 13.54
CA ALA A 29 3.07 -4.98 14.22
C ALA A 29 4.27 -5.84 13.79
N LEU A 30 4.64 -5.81 12.50
CA LEU A 30 5.81 -6.49 11.96
C LEU A 30 7.07 -6.09 12.72
N SER A 31 7.34 -4.79 12.83
CA SER A 31 8.52 -4.29 13.55
C SER A 31 8.57 -4.75 15.01
N ALA A 32 7.41 -4.79 15.68
CA ALA A 32 7.31 -5.23 17.07
C ALA A 32 7.57 -6.74 17.23
N ALA A 33 7.01 -7.56 16.34
CA ALA A 33 7.18 -9.02 16.38
C ALA A 33 8.60 -9.44 15.96
N GLU A 34 9.21 -8.79 14.98
CA GLU A 34 10.62 -9.04 14.59
C GLU A 34 11.58 -8.70 15.73
N PHE A 35 11.35 -7.57 16.40
CA PHE A 35 12.20 -7.18 17.54
C PHE A 35 12.00 -8.08 18.76
N ALA A 36 10.84 -8.75 18.88
CA ALA A 36 10.61 -9.81 19.86
C ALA A 36 11.28 -11.15 19.49
N GLY A 37 11.96 -11.24 18.35
CA GLY A 37 12.76 -12.40 17.94
C GLY A 37 12.05 -13.41 17.04
N LEU A 38 10.92 -13.05 16.41
CA LEU A 38 10.25 -13.91 15.47
C LEU A 38 10.64 -13.60 14.01
N LYS A 39 10.55 -14.60 13.16
CA LYS A 39 10.51 -14.39 11.73
C LYS A 39 9.10 -13.99 11.33
N VAL A 40 8.94 -12.83 10.72
CA VAL A 40 7.63 -12.29 10.36
C VAL A 40 7.42 -12.38 8.85
N PHE A 41 6.22 -12.79 8.46
CA PHE A 41 5.73 -12.79 7.10
C PHE A 41 4.47 -11.93 7.06
N ARG A 42 4.44 -10.94 6.18
CA ARG A 42 3.35 -9.98 6.11
C ARG A 42 2.58 -10.10 4.79
N LEU A 43 1.30 -10.38 4.89
CA LEU A 43 0.40 -10.37 3.74
C LEU A 43 0.05 -8.92 3.33
N PRO A 44 -0.16 -8.68 2.03
CA PRO A 44 -0.66 -7.40 1.54
C PRO A 44 -2.11 -7.16 1.97
N ASP A 45 -2.57 -5.91 1.89
CA ASP A 45 -3.97 -5.54 2.12
C ASP A 45 -4.80 -5.86 0.86
N PHE A 46 -5.22 -7.11 0.74
CA PHE A 46 -6.00 -7.62 -0.38
C PHE A 46 -7.48 -7.33 -0.16
N ARG A 47 -7.98 -6.28 -0.83
CA ARG A 47 -9.34 -5.77 -0.66
C ARG A 47 -10.34 -6.26 -1.69
N ALA A 48 -9.96 -7.16 -2.59
CA ALA A 48 -10.87 -7.74 -3.55
C ALA A 48 -12.07 -8.40 -2.88
N ARG A 49 -13.21 -8.36 -3.55
CA ARG A 49 -14.46 -9.01 -3.13
C ARG A 49 -14.76 -10.15 -4.08
N GLU A 50 -15.53 -11.11 -3.62
CA GLU A 50 -16.00 -12.21 -4.47
C GLU A 50 -16.67 -11.65 -5.73
N GLY A 51 -16.23 -12.14 -6.90
CA GLY A 51 -16.67 -11.67 -8.21
C GLY A 51 -15.88 -10.49 -8.81
N ASP A 52 -14.96 -9.85 -8.07
CA ASP A 52 -14.09 -8.82 -8.64
C ASP A 52 -13.09 -9.44 -9.64
N ASP A 53 -12.79 -8.69 -10.70
CA ASP A 53 -11.75 -9.04 -11.67
C ASP A 53 -10.36 -8.96 -11.04
N LEU A 54 -9.71 -10.11 -10.93
CA LEU A 54 -8.43 -10.24 -10.23
C LEU A 54 -7.23 -9.62 -10.96
N ARG A 55 -7.35 -9.29 -12.24
CA ARG A 55 -6.29 -8.61 -13.00
C ARG A 55 -5.94 -7.26 -12.37
N SER A 56 -6.93 -6.60 -11.75
CA SER A 56 -6.72 -5.35 -11.02
C SER A 56 -5.96 -5.52 -9.70
N PHE A 57 -5.81 -6.75 -9.22
CA PHE A 57 -5.17 -7.12 -7.96
C PHE A 57 -3.94 -8.02 -8.15
N SER A 58 -3.42 -8.11 -9.37
CA SER A 58 -2.31 -9.02 -9.71
C SER A 58 -1.07 -8.82 -8.83
N THR A 59 -0.75 -7.58 -8.49
CA THR A 59 0.39 -7.26 -7.60
C THR A 59 0.17 -7.79 -6.18
N GLU A 60 -1.02 -7.57 -5.63
CA GLU A 60 -1.37 -8.04 -4.29
C GLU A 60 -1.45 -9.57 -4.24
N LEU A 61 -2.01 -10.21 -5.26
CA LEU A 61 -2.07 -11.67 -5.37
C LEU A 61 -0.68 -12.30 -5.43
N PHE A 62 0.23 -11.69 -6.20
CA PHE A 62 1.61 -12.14 -6.27
C PHE A 62 2.31 -11.99 -4.91
N GLU A 63 2.21 -10.81 -4.28
CA GLU A 63 2.82 -10.56 -2.96
C GLU A 63 2.26 -11.55 -1.92
N LEU A 64 0.95 -11.81 -1.93
CA LEU A 64 0.26 -12.77 -1.08
C LEU A 64 0.83 -14.18 -1.25
N SER A 65 0.84 -14.69 -2.50
CA SER A 65 1.32 -16.05 -2.79
C SER A 65 2.80 -16.22 -2.47
N SER A 66 3.62 -15.20 -2.76
CA SER A 66 5.05 -15.19 -2.44
C SER A 66 5.32 -15.21 -0.94
N GLU A 67 4.63 -14.39 -0.16
CA GLU A 67 4.81 -14.35 1.30
C GLU A 67 4.28 -15.62 1.98
N LEU A 68 3.17 -16.18 1.50
CA LEU A 68 2.66 -17.47 1.98
C LEU A 68 3.62 -18.61 1.67
N ALA A 69 4.20 -18.66 0.47
CA ALA A 69 5.19 -19.69 0.13
C ALA A 69 6.40 -19.63 1.07
N LYS A 70 6.96 -18.43 1.30
CA LYS A 70 8.05 -18.22 2.25
C LYS A 70 7.67 -18.61 3.68
N PHE A 71 6.44 -18.30 4.09
CA PHE A 71 5.93 -18.68 5.41
C PHE A 71 5.90 -20.20 5.58
N TYR A 72 5.43 -20.94 4.58
CA TYR A 72 5.39 -22.41 4.65
C TYR A 72 6.76 -23.07 4.53
N GLU A 73 7.69 -22.46 3.78
CA GLU A 73 9.07 -22.96 3.62
C GLU A 73 9.93 -22.75 4.87
N PHE A 74 9.67 -21.70 5.64
CA PHE A 74 10.50 -21.38 6.80
C PHE A 74 10.23 -22.32 7.98
N GLU A 75 11.31 -22.90 8.53
CA GLU A 75 11.28 -23.70 9.74
C GLU A 75 11.83 -22.86 10.92
N GLY A 76 11.05 -22.75 12.01
CA GLY A 76 11.43 -21.97 13.19
C GLY A 76 10.27 -21.15 13.75
N LYS A 77 10.59 -20.30 14.73
CA LYS A 77 9.59 -19.38 15.32
C LYS A 77 9.21 -18.32 14.31
N LYS A 78 7.95 -18.32 13.92
CA LYS A 78 7.39 -17.43 12.90
C LYS A 78 5.99 -16.98 13.23
N VAL A 79 5.59 -15.87 12.65
CA VAL A 79 4.22 -15.37 12.71
C VAL A 79 3.84 -14.80 11.34
N LEU A 80 2.60 -15.03 10.93
CA LEU A 80 1.97 -14.42 9.78
C LEU A 80 1.20 -13.18 10.27
N ILE A 81 1.41 -12.04 9.65
CA ILE A 81 0.68 -10.80 9.94
C ILE A 81 -0.15 -10.42 8.73
N SER A 82 -1.42 -10.17 8.94
CA SER A 82 -2.34 -9.88 7.84
C SER A 82 -3.30 -8.75 8.18
N PRO A 83 -3.55 -7.83 7.24
CA PRO A 83 -4.73 -6.99 7.29
C PRO A 83 -6.01 -7.83 7.28
N VAL A 84 -7.05 -7.36 7.98
CA VAL A 84 -8.31 -8.09 8.14
C VAL A 84 -8.99 -8.37 6.80
N CYS A 85 -8.96 -7.41 5.85
CA CYS A 85 -9.57 -7.61 4.53
C CYS A 85 -9.02 -8.83 3.79
N THR A 86 -7.75 -9.17 4.00
CA THR A 86 -7.11 -10.31 3.34
C THR A 86 -7.62 -11.64 3.88
N VAL A 87 -7.70 -11.78 5.21
CA VAL A 87 -8.12 -13.03 5.86
C VAL A 87 -9.64 -13.24 5.91
N LEU A 88 -10.44 -12.26 5.51
CA LEU A 88 -11.86 -12.46 5.21
C LEU A 88 -12.08 -13.33 3.96
N ASN A 89 -11.05 -13.49 3.13
CA ASN A 89 -11.07 -14.40 2.00
C ASN A 89 -10.40 -15.72 2.39
N LYS A 90 -10.83 -16.82 1.77
CA LYS A 90 -10.06 -18.06 1.79
C LYS A 90 -8.79 -17.87 0.97
N LEU A 91 -7.67 -18.38 1.45
CA LEU A 91 -6.35 -18.18 0.86
C LEU A 91 -5.71 -19.49 0.43
N PRO A 92 -4.72 -19.47 -0.49
CA PRO A 92 -4.00 -20.66 -0.90
C PRO A 92 -3.35 -21.38 0.27
N GLY A 93 -3.62 -22.67 0.44
CA GLY A 93 -2.89 -23.52 1.38
C GLY A 93 -1.56 -24.01 0.81
N LYS A 94 -0.74 -24.67 1.63
CA LYS A 94 0.61 -25.15 1.27
C LYS A 94 0.67 -25.91 -0.07
N LYS A 95 -0.33 -26.76 -0.35
CA LYS A 95 -0.38 -27.54 -1.60
C LYS A 95 -0.48 -26.66 -2.85
N HIS A 96 -1.12 -25.51 -2.74
CA HIS A 96 -1.34 -24.58 -3.85
C HIS A 96 -0.16 -23.65 -4.14
N LEU A 97 0.86 -23.65 -3.26
CA LEU A 97 2.04 -22.78 -3.35
C LEU A 97 3.28 -23.53 -3.83
N GLN A 98 3.10 -24.76 -4.34
CA GLN A 98 4.21 -25.56 -4.85
C GLN A 98 4.79 -24.93 -6.10
N LYS A 99 6.11 -24.76 -6.10
CA LYS A 99 6.86 -24.25 -7.25
C LYS A 99 7.25 -25.39 -8.18
N LEU A 100 7.42 -25.08 -9.44
CA LEU A 100 8.04 -25.95 -10.43
C LEU A 100 9.49 -25.45 -10.63
N THR A 101 10.45 -26.35 -10.47
CA THR A 101 11.86 -26.04 -10.76
C THR A 101 12.27 -26.79 -12.03
N LEU A 102 12.82 -26.07 -12.98
CA LEU A 102 13.42 -26.64 -14.19
C LEU A 102 14.93 -26.39 -14.13
N ASN A 103 15.71 -27.45 -14.29
CA ASN A 103 17.17 -27.37 -14.25
C ASN A 103 17.76 -27.61 -15.64
N PHE A 104 18.95 -27.09 -15.89
CA PHE A 104 19.75 -27.47 -17.03
C PHE A 104 19.92 -28.99 -17.06
N GLY A 105 19.69 -29.63 -18.21
CA GLY A 105 19.76 -31.08 -18.40
C GLY A 105 18.50 -31.85 -18.00
N ASP A 106 17.46 -31.21 -17.46
CA ASP A 106 16.18 -31.87 -17.19
C ASP A 106 15.49 -32.25 -18.51
N LYS A 107 14.86 -33.43 -18.54
CA LYS A 107 14.01 -33.85 -19.64
C LYS A 107 12.59 -33.41 -19.42
N ILE A 108 12.03 -32.72 -20.39
CA ILE A 108 10.67 -32.18 -20.32
C ILE A 108 9.93 -32.38 -21.65
N ASP A 109 8.65 -32.72 -21.55
CA ASP A 109 7.73 -32.58 -22.69
C ASP A 109 7.15 -31.14 -22.70
N PRO A 110 7.34 -30.36 -23.79
CA PRO A 110 6.80 -29.02 -23.90
C PRO A 110 5.29 -28.94 -23.74
N LYS A 111 4.54 -29.97 -24.13
CA LYS A 111 3.09 -30.00 -23.99
C LYS A 111 2.67 -30.21 -22.53
N GLU A 112 3.28 -31.17 -21.84
CA GLU A 112 3.02 -31.40 -20.41
C GLU A 112 3.39 -30.16 -19.59
N LEU A 113 4.49 -29.48 -19.94
CA LEU A 113 4.87 -28.23 -19.29
C LEU A 113 3.84 -27.13 -19.54
N ALA A 114 3.37 -26.97 -20.78
CA ALA A 114 2.35 -25.99 -21.13
C ALA A 114 1.04 -26.22 -20.35
N GLU A 115 0.57 -27.48 -20.27
CA GLU A 115 -0.60 -27.83 -19.47
C GLU A 115 -0.40 -27.52 -17.98
N LYS A 116 0.79 -27.81 -17.45
CA LYS A 116 1.13 -27.49 -16.06
C LYS A 116 1.16 -25.98 -15.80
N LEU A 117 1.69 -25.18 -16.74
CA LEU A 117 1.69 -23.73 -16.65
C LEU A 117 0.25 -23.17 -16.68
N LEU A 118 -0.62 -23.70 -17.52
CA LEU A 118 -2.06 -23.34 -17.53
C LEU A 118 -2.70 -23.62 -16.17
N ARG A 119 -2.41 -24.79 -15.56
CA ARG A 119 -2.89 -25.14 -14.21
C ARG A 119 -2.31 -24.27 -13.11
N PHE A 120 -1.16 -23.60 -13.36
CA PHE A 120 -0.57 -22.61 -12.47
C PHE A 120 -1.16 -21.19 -12.66
N GLY A 121 -2.08 -21.04 -13.62
CA GLY A 121 -2.71 -19.75 -13.94
C GLY A 121 -1.93 -18.89 -14.93
N TYR A 122 -0.92 -19.46 -15.61
CA TYR A 122 -0.21 -18.77 -16.69
C TYR A 122 -1.06 -18.76 -17.97
N GLU A 123 -0.86 -17.75 -18.79
CA GLU A 123 -1.52 -17.59 -20.08
C GLU A 123 -0.58 -17.92 -21.22
N ALA A 124 -1.08 -18.77 -22.16
CA ALA A 124 -0.37 -19.06 -23.39
C ALA A 124 -0.49 -17.88 -24.36
N VAL A 125 0.64 -17.35 -24.81
CA VAL A 125 0.72 -16.16 -25.67
C VAL A 125 1.66 -16.42 -26.85
N ASP A 126 1.53 -15.64 -27.96
CA ASP A 126 2.49 -15.72 -29.07
C ASP A 126 3.82 -15.05 -28.75
N ILE A 127 3.79 -13.96 -27.99
CA ILE A 127 4.98 -13.22 -27.52
C ILE A 127 4.77 -12.92 -26.06
N VAL A 128 5.73 -13.27 -25.25
CA VAL A 128 5.74 -13.03 -23.79
C VAL A 128 6.20 -11.61 -23.50
N GLU A 129 5.34 -10.81 -22.87
CA GLU A 129 5.59 -9.41 -22.51
C GLU A 129 5.36 -9.11 -21.04
N SER A 130 4.49 -9.87 -20.37
CA SER A 130 4.05 -9.62 -18.99
C SER A 130 4.23 -10.85 -18.11
N GLU A 131 4.32 -10.62 -16.80
CA GLU A 131 4.38 -11.69 -15.80
C GLU A 131 3.15 -12.62 -15.89
N GLY A 132 3.38 -13.92 -15.73
CA GLY A 132 2.34 -14.93 -15.84
C GLY A 132 1.98 -15.30 -17.29
N GLU A 133 2.80 -14.93 -18.25
CA GLU A 133 2.68 -15.36 -19.66
C GLU A 133 3.75 -16.40 -20.01
N PHE A 134 3.41 -17.29 -20.94
CA PHE A 134 4.36 -18.22 -21.55
C PHE A 134 4.07 -18.45 -23.02
N CYS A 135 5.10 -18.90 -23.75
CA CYS A 135 5.00 -19.25 -25.16
C CYS A 135 5.85 -20.50 -25.42
N VAL A 136 5.30 -21.42 -26.21
CA VAL A 136 6.02 -22.62 -26.70
C VAL A 136 6.11 -22.55 -28.21
N ARG A 137 7.34 -22.51 -28.75
CA ARG A 137 7.63 -22.42 -30.20
C ARG A 137 8.71 -23.43 -30.59
N GLY A 138 8.28 -24.63 -30.96
CA GLY A 138 9.20 -25.73 -31.25
C GLY A 138 10.05 -26.05 -30.03
N GLU A 139 11.36 -25.91 -30.13
CA GLU A 139 12.34 -26.20 -29.08
C GLU A 139 12.57 -25.00 -28.14
N ILE A 140 11.82 -23.90 -28.30
CA ILE A 140 11.94 -22.68 -27.48
C ILE A 140 10.71 -22.54 -26.60
N ILE A 141 10.96 -22.38 -25.30
CA ILE A 141 9.93 -22.07 -24.31
C ILE A 141 10.29 -20.76 -23.64
N ASP A 142 9.46 -19.74 -23.81
CA ASP A 142 9.58 -18.45 -23.16
C ASP A 142 8.59 -18.39 -21.99
N ILE A 143 9.04 -17.99 -20.80
CA ILE A 143 8.21 -17.91 -19.60
C ILE A 143 8.56 -16.64 -18.83
N PHE A 144 7.57 -15.80 -18.55
CA PHE A 144 7.73 -14.69 -17.63
C PHE A 144 7.22 -15.10 -16.24
N CYS A 145 8.13 -15.60 -15.44
CA CYS A 145 7.82 -16.03 -14.08
C CYS A 145 7.31 -14.87 -13.24
N VAL A 146 6.32 -15.12 -12.41
CA VAL A 146 5.74 -14.16 -11.50
C VAL A 146 6.81 -13.68 -10.51
N GLY A 147 6.97 -12.35 -10.37
CA GLY A 147 7.98 -11.71 -9.54
C GLY A 147 9.38 -11.63 -10.13
N ALA A 148 9.59 -12.11 -11.36
CA ALA A 148 10.84 -11.93 -12.06
C ALA A 148 10.91 -10.54 -12.70
N GLN A 149 12.12 -9.98 -12.84
CA GLN A 149 12.32 -8.71 -13.54
C GLN A 149 12.36 -8.88 -15.07
N GLU A 150 12.77 -10.04 -15.54
CA GLU A 150 12.90 -10.39 -16.95
C GLU A 150 12.40 -11.82 -17.18
N PRO A 151 11.79 -12.10 -18.35
CA PRO A 151 11.39 -13.46 -18.70
C PRO A 151 12.59 -14.37 -18.97
N ASN A 152 12.35 -15.67 -18.88
CA ASN A 152 13.30 -16.72 -19.15
C ASN A 152 13.01 -17.38 -20.49
N ARG A 153 14.03 -17.61 -21.29
CA ARG A 153 14.03 -18.42 -22.50
C ARG A 153 14.74 -19.73 -22.24
N ILE A 154 14.04 -20.81 -22.44
CA ILE A 154 14.52 -22.19 -22.29
C ILE A 154 14.65 -22.76 -23.69
N LEU A 155 15.85 -23.22 -24.03
CA LEU A 155 16.12 -23.93 -25.26
C LEU A 155 16.18 -25.43 -24.97
N LEU A 156 15.51 -26.20 -25.80
CA LEU A 156 15.55 -27.65 -25.76
C LEU A 156 16.41 -28.19 -26.90
N PHE A 157 17.08 -29.30 -26.66
CA PHE A 157 17.61 -30.19 -27.68
C PHE A 157 16.87 -31.54 -27.53
N ASP A 158 16.04 -31.88 -28.48
CA ASP A 158 15.02 -32.94 -28.37
C ASP A 158 14.10 -32.68 -27.15
N ASP A 159 14.27 -33.46 -26.08
CA ASP A 159 13.50 -33.39 -24.83
C ASP A 159 14.31 -32.83 -23.64
N GLU A 160 15.60 -32.46 -23.85
CA GLU A 160 16.50 -32.04 -22.78
C GLU A 160 16.73 -30.53 -22.80
N ILE A 161 16.74 -29.89 -21.61
CA ILE A 161 17.02 -28.45 -21.47
C ILE A 161 18.52 -28.18 -21.74
N GLU A 162 18.83 -27.57 -22.89
CA GLU A 162 20.17 -27.21 -23.33
C GLU A 162 20.63 -25.87 -22.76
N SER A 163 19.72 -24.89 -22.61
CA SER A 163 20.08 -23.63 -21.97
C SER A 163 18.88 -22.91 -21.37
N ILE A 164 19.13 -22.15 -20.29
CA ILE A 164 18.17 -21.27 -19.65
C ILE A 164 18.79 -19.88 -19.58
N ARG A 165 18.18 -18.88 -20.22
CA ARG A 165 18.68 -17.50 -20.23
C ARG A 165 17.57 -16.50 -20.02
N ARG A 166 17.84 -15.39 -19.35
CA ARG A 166 16.93 -14.25 -19.33
C ARG A 166 17.00 -13.53 -20.67
N TYR A 167 15.91 -12.84 -21.04
CA TYR A 167 15.87 -12.02 -22.23
C TYR A 167 15.05 -10.73 -22.01
N SER A 168 15.31 -9.72 -22.82
CA SER A 168 14.59 -8.46 -22.77
C SER A 168 13.27 -8.56 -23.56
N THR A 169 12.15 -8.20 -22.94
CA THR A 169 10.84 -8.13 -23.61
C THR A 169 10.81 -7.14 -24.78
N GLN A 170 11.58 -6.04 -24.69
CA GLN A 170 11.63 -4.99 -25.71
C GLN A 170 12.40 -5.40 -26.96
N THR A 171 13.54 -6.08 -26.79
CA THR A 171 14.43 -6.44 -27.91
C THR A 171 14.29 -7.89 -28.32
N GLN A 172 13.67 -8.74 -27.50
CA GLN A 172 13.57 -10.19 -27.66
C GLN A 172 14.95 -10.92 -27.70
N ILE A 173 16.01 -10.23 -27.28
CA ILE A 173 17.38 -10.75 -27.28
C ILE A 173 17.71 -11.34 -25.91
N SER A 174 18.23 -12.56 -25.92
CA SER A 174 18.65 -13.26 -24.71
C SER A 174 19.97 -12.69 -24.16
N ASN A 175 20.10 -12.64 -22.84
CA ASN A 175 21.32 -12.29 -22.14
C ASN A 175 22.39 -13.36 -22.37
N LYS A 176 23.67 -12.98 -22.25
CA LYS A 176 24.79 -13.92 -22.42
C LYS A 176 24.97 -14.89 -21.25
N THR A 177 24.41 -14.53 -20.09
CA THR A 177 24.56 -15.33 -18.86
C THR A 177 23.55 -16.47 -18.84
N GLU A 178 24.05 -17.70 -18.68
CA GLU A 178 23.23 -18.90 -18.50
C GLU A 178 22.88 -19.11 -17.03
N LEU A 179 21.65 -19.53 -16.81
CA LEU A 179 21.13 -19.93 -15.50
C LEU A 179 21.21 -21.46 -15.37
N LYS A 180 21.51 -21.93 -14.17
CA LYS A 180 21.50 -23.37 -13.87
C LYS A 180 20.09 -23.92 -13.69
N SER A 181 19.16 -23.07 -13.25
CA SER A 181 17.77 -23.44 -13.00
C SER A 181 16.87 -22.22 -13.07
N VAL A 182 15.59 -22.46 -13.26
CA VAL A 182 14.51 -21.47 -13.11
C VAL A 182 13.43 -22.05 -12.18
N GLU A 183 13.03 -21.24 -11.21
CA GLU A 183 11.88 -21.55 -10.36
C GLU A 183 10.64 -20.80 -10.88
N ILE A 184 9.55 -21.55 -11.07
CA ILE A 184 8.27 -21.07 -11.58
C ILE A 184 7.26 -21.18 -10.44
N SER A 185 6.89 -20.05 -9.88
CA SER A 185 5.80 -19.95 -8.89
C SER A 185 4.45 -19.89 -9.59
N PRO A 186 3.39 -20.46 -9.02
CA PRO A 186 2.05 -20.32 -9.59
C PRO A 186 1.61 -18.84 -9.55
N PHE A 187 0.81 -18.42 -10.52
CA PHE A 187 0.25 -17.07 -10.59
C PHE A 187 -0.82 -16.89 -9.50
N ILE A 188 -1.73 -17.87 -9.35
CA ILE A 188 -2.77 -17.90 -8.33
C ILE A 188 -2.59 -19.08 -7.40
N ALA A 189 -2.51 -20.29 -7.98
CA ALA A 189 -2.38 -21.54 -7.24
C ALA A 189 -1.84 -22.65 -8.16
N ALA A 190 -1.09 -23.58 -7.60
CA ALA A 190 -0.70 -24.81 -8.28
C ALA A 190 -1.87 -25.81 -8.18
N LEU A 191 -2.66 -25.92 -9.24
CA LEU A 191 -3.81 -26.81 -9.29
C LEU A 191 -3.42 -28.19 -9.86
N GLY A 192 -3.95 -29.25 -9.24
CA GLY A 192 -3.96 -30.56 -9.85
C GLY A 192 -4.98 -30.63 -11.01
N GLU A 193 -4.89 -31.64 -11.86
CA GLU A 193 -5.74 -31.79 -13.06
C GLU A 193 -7.24 -31.74 -12.72
N ALA A 194 -7.70 -32.61 -11.84
CA ALA A 194 -9.11 -32.67 -11.43
C ALA A 194 -9.59 -31.38 -10.72
N GLU A 195 -8.70 -30.68 -9.97
CA GLU A 195 -9.02 -29.43 -9.33
C GLU A 195 -9.12 -28.28 -10.35
N PHE A 196 -8.27 -28.32 -11.39
CA PHE A 196 -8.29 -27.36 -12.49
C PHE A 196 -9.58 -27.49 -13.33
N GLU A 197 -9.97 -28.70 -13.70
CA GLU A 197 -11.21 -28.94 -14.43
C GLU A 197 -12.43 -28.42 -13.66
N LYS A 198 -12.54 -28.81 -12.39
CA LYS A 198 -13.62 -28.35 -11.51
C LYS A 198 -13.63 -26.83 -11.34
N THR A 199 -12.46 -26.20 -11.19
CA THR A 199 -12.35 -24.74 -11.09
C THR A 199 -12.78 -24.07 -12.38
N SER A 200 -12.39 -24.61 -13.54
CA SER A 200 -12.77 -24.09 -14.85
C SER A 200 -14.28 -24.19 -15.13
N GLU A 201 -14.93 -25.25 -14.64
CA GLU A 201 -16.40 -25.36 -14.69
C GLU A 201 -17.07 -24.28 -13.85
N LYS A 202 -16.62 -24.08 -12.61
CA LYS A 202 -17.15 -23.06 -11.72
C LYS A 202 -16.96 -21.63 -12.24
N ILE A 203 -15.82 -21.34 -12.87
CA ILE A 203 -15.58 -20.03 -13.49
C ILE A 203 -16.67 -19.72 -14.51
N LYS A 204 -17.09 -20.71 -15.31
CA LYS A 204 -18.16 -20.54 -16.29
C LYS A 204 -19.52 -20.26 -15.65
N GLU A 205 -19.77 -20.76 -14.43
CA GLU A 205 -21.00 -20.48 -13.66
C GLU A 205 -21.04 -19.05 -13.08
N ILE A 206 -19.85 -18.50 -12.76
CA ILE A 206 -19.70 -17.15 -12.20
C ILE A 206 -19.68 -16.08 -13.32
N GLU A 207 -19.51 -16.51 -14.59
CA GLU A 207 -19.35 -15.64 -15.74
C GLU A 207 -20.50 -14.64 -15.89
N THR A 208 -20.14 -13.37 -16.08
CA THR A 208 -21.06 -12.31 -16.49
C THR A 208 -20.63 -11.81 -17.87
N ASP A 209 -21.56 -11.25 -18.64
CA ASP A 209 -21.32 -10.73 -20.00
C ASP A 209 -20.16 -9.70 -20.12
N ALA A 210 -19.65 -9.21 -18.98
CA ALA A 210 -18.61 -8.19 -18.90
C ALA A 210 -17.21 -8.74 -18.62
N LEU A 211 -17.05 -10.01 -18.23
CA LEU A 211 -15.77 -10.58 -17.80
C LEU A 211 -15.37 -11.77 -18.67
N ILE A 212 -14.10 -11.80 -19.10
CA ILE A 212 -13.52 -12.98 -19.73
C ILE A 212 -13.28 -14.03 -18.64
N SER A 213 -13.91 -15.19 -18.78
CA SER A 213 -13.86 -16.27 -17.81
C SER A 213 -12.56 -17.06 -17.92
N ASP A 214 -11.55 -16.65 -17.20
CA ASP A 214 -10.30 -17.39 -17.06
C ASP A 214 -9.79 -17.41 -15.59
N LEU A 215 -8.76 -18.21 -15.34
CA LEU A 215 -8.16 -18.29 -14.01
C LEU A 215 -7.62 -16.94 -13.53
N LYS A 216 -7.14 -16.09 -14.40
CA LYS A 216 -6.60 -14.77 -14.03
C LYS A 216 -7.69 -13.79 -13.58
N THR A 217 -8.90 -13.92 -14.11
CA THR A 217 -10.01 -13.00 -13.77
C THR A 217 -10.80 -13.46 -12.55
N LEU A 218 -11.18 -14.71 -12.51
CA LEU A 218 -12.13 -15.24 -11.51
C LEU A 218 -11.62 -16.47 -10.74
N GLY A 219 -10.47 -17.03 -11.12
CA GLY A 219 -9.99 -18.29 -10.58
C GLY A 219 -9.87 -18.32 -9.06
N PHE A 220 -9.44 -17.25 -8.44
CA PHE A 220 -9.31 -17.15 -6.98
C PHE A 220 -10.64 -17.46 -6.26
N TRP A 221 -11.77 -17.02 -6.82
CA TRP A 221 -13.10 -17.22 -6.25
C TRP A 221 -13.66 -18.62 -6.51
N ALA A 222 -13.16 -19.29 -7.54
CA ALA A 222 -13.65 -20.60 -7.98
C ALA A 222 -12.91 -21.78 -7.33
N ILE A 223 -11.74 -21.57 -6.72
CA ILE A 223 -10.93 -22.64 -6.12
C ILE A 223 -11.47 -23.05 -4.76
N ASP A 224 -12.10 -24.23 -4.69
CA ASP A 224 -12.65 -24.77 -3.44
C ASP A 224 -11.60 -25.14 -2.39
N GLY A 225 -10.40 -25.47 -2.85
CA GLY A 225 -9.34 -25.97 -1.99
C GLY A 225 -8.62 -24.92 -1.15
N PHE A 226 -8.99 -23.65 -1.26
CA PHE A 226 -8.46 -22.59 -0.41
C PHE A 226 -8.96 -22.72 1.02
N ILE A 227 -8.14 -22.31 1.97
CA ILE A 227 -8.38 -22.50 3.40
C ILE A 227 -8.69 -21.19 4.10
N ASP A 228 -9.46 -21.29 5.18
CA ASP A 228 -9.71 -20.20 6.11
C ASP A 228 -8.57 -20.14 7.14
N TYR A 229 -7.67 -19.19 6.97
CA TYR A 229 -6.50 -19.03 7.80
C TYR A 229 -6.84 -18.71 9.26
N THR A 230 -7.99 -18.08 9.50
CA THR A 230 -8.41 -17.73 10.85
C THR A 230 -8.86 -18.94 11.68
N ARG A 231 -9.28 -20.01 11.00
CA ARG A 231 -9.64 -21.30 11.61
C ARG A 231 -8.46 -22.27 11.65
N GLU A 232 -7.60 -22.23 10.63
CA GLU A 232 -6.46 -23.16 10.51
C GLU A 232 -5.33 -22.79 11.48
N PHE A 233 -5.09 -21.50 11.75
CA PHE A 233 -4.01 -21.01 12.57
C PHE A 233 -4.52 -20.47 13.91
N LYS A 234 -3.67 -20.57 14.95
CA LYS A 234 -3.92 -19.87 16.20
C LYS A 234 -3.88 -18.36 15.96
N THR A 235 -5.05 -17.77 15.88
CA THR A 235 -5.26 -16.38 15.44
C THR A 235 -5.57 -15.46 16.62
N VAL A 236 -4.95 -14.26 16.58
CA VAL A 236 -5.20 -13.19 17.55
C VAL A 236 -5.37 -11.87 16.79
N LEU A 237 -6.31 -11.03 17.22
CA LEU A 237 -6.52 -9.69 16.70
C LEU A 237 -5.64 -8.68 17.45
N THR A 238 -5.16 -7.65 16.78
CA THR A 238 -4.48 -6.52 17.43
C THR A 238 -5.42 -5.74 18.34
N LYS A 239 -6.68 -5.57 17.92
CA LYS A 239 -7.77 -4.90 18.64
C LYS A 239 -9.11 -5.39 18.14
N LYS A 240 -10.22 -5.00 18.77
CA LYS A 240 -11.56 -5.14 18.17
C LYS A 240 -11.71 -4.17 17.00
N PHE A 241 -12.33 -4.62 15.92
CA PHE A 241 -12.55 -3.82 14.72
C PHE A 241 -13.99 -3.30 14.70
N ASP A 242 -14.35 -2.50 15.71
CA ASP A 242 -15.71 -1.94 15.84
C ASP A 242 -16.00 -0.95 14.68
N GLY A 243 -17.13 -1.13 14.00
CA GLY A 243 -17.53 -0.26 12.90
C GLY A 243 -16.76 -0.48 11.59
N PHE A 244 -16.18 -1.66 11.40
CA PHE A 244 -15.51 -2.01 10.13
C PHE A 244 -16.51 -2.04 8.96
N GLU A 245 -16.07 -1.60 7.77
CA GLU A 245 -16.93 -1.44 6.59
C GLU A 245 -17.50 -2.76 6.01
N ARG A 246 -16.87 -3.90 6.35
CA ARG A 246 -17.29 -5.23 5.90
C ARG A 246 -17.79 -6.05 7.08
N ASP A 247 -18.67 -7.00 6.79
CA ASP A 247 -19.04 -8.03 7.75
C ASP A 247 -17.81 -8.88 8.08
N LEU A 248 -17.45 -8.89 9.35
CA LEU A 248 -16.30 -9.63 9.86
C LEU A 248 -16.63 -11.11 10.12
N GLY A 249 -17.90 -11.49 10.13
CA GLY A 249 -18.34 -12.84 10.44
C GLY A 249 -17.71 -13.37 11.72
N GLU A 250 -17.08 -14.57 11.64
CA GLU A 250 -16.44 -15.22 12.79
C GLU A 250 -15.18 -14.49 13.28
N VAL A 251 -14.52 -13.69 12.43
CA VAL A 251 -13.32 -12.92 12.80
C VAL A 251 -13.60 -11.94 13.94
N ALA A 252 -14.80 -11.40 14.02
CA ALA A 252 -15.21 -10.49 15.10
C ALA A 252 -15.11 -11.12 16.52
N ASN A 253 -15.19 -12.45 16.60
CA ASN A 253 -15.20 -13.20 17.85
C ASN A 253 -13.82 -13.75 18.24
N LEU A 254 -12.79 -13.52 17.45
CA LEU A 254 -11.45 -13.98 17.74
C LEU A 254 -10.85 -13.26 18.96
N PRO A 255 -9.92 -13.91 19.68
CA PRO A 255 -9.25 -13.30 20.82
C PRO A 255 -8.45 -12.06 20.39
N VAL A 256 -8.44 -11.07 21.25
CA VAL A 256 -7.67 -9.83 21.08
C VAL A 256 -6.38 -9.93 21.91
N LEU A 257 -5.32 -9.30 21.46
CA LEU A 257 -4.08 -9.16 22.22
C LEU A 257 -4.36 -8.59 23.62
N PRO A 258 -3.72 -9.14 24.65
CA PRO A 258 -3.80 -8.56 25.99
C PRO A 258 -3.16 -7.18 26.01
N ALA A 259 -3.69 -6.28 26.82
CA ALA A 259 -3.08 -4.96 27.02
C ALA A 259 -1.64 -5.13 27.56
N ALA A 260 -0.72 -4.34 27.04
CA ALA A 260 0.66 -4.31 27.51
C ALA A 260 0.73 -3.80 28.96
N LYS A 261 1.50 -4.48 29.80
CA LYS A 261 1.65 -4.17 31.24
C LYS A 261 2.95 -3.42 31.55
N VAL A 262 4.01 -3.72 30.81
CA VAL A 262 5.36 -3.22 31.06
C VAL A 262 5.73 -2.09 30.09
N TYR A 263 5.44 -2.28 28.81
CA TYR A 263 5.79 -1.32 27.78
C TYR A 263 4.60 -0.46 27.36
N LYS A 264 4.89 0.78 26.96
CA LYS A 264 3.92 1.70 26.35
C LYS A 264 4.48 2.21 25.03
N ASP A 265 3.60 2.44 24.08
CA ASP A 265 3.96 3.07 22.81
C ASP A 265 4.47 4.49 23.06
N LEU A 266 5.59 4.85 22.44
CA LEU A 266 6.22 6.16 22.56
C LEU A 266 6.08 6.91 21.23
N SER A 267 5.35 8.01 21.25
CA SER A 267 5.19 8.91 20.09
C SER A 267 6.26 9.99 20.12
N VAL A 268 7.48 9.66 19.67
CA VAL A 268 8.58 10.61 19.66
C VAL A 268 9.45 10.43 18.41
N THR A 269 10.00 11.53 17.90
CA THR A 269 11.12 11.51 16.98
C THR A 269 12.38 11.80 17.79
N PRO A 270 13.30 10.80 17.96
CA PRO A 270 14.48 10.99 18.78
C PRO A 270 15.37 12.10 18.22
N ASN A 271 15.70 13.09 19.03
CA ASN A 271 16.65 14.18 18.77
C ASN A 271 17.65 14.28 19.93
N ALA A 272 18.64 15.15 19.83
CA ALA A 272 19.66 15.31 20.87
C ALA A 272 19.05 15.59 22.25
N ASP A 273 18.05 16.48 22.34
CA ASP A 273 17.40 16.86 23.59
C ASP A 273 16.70 15.66 24.25
N PHE A 274 16.13 14.76 23.44
CA PHE A 274 15.49 13.54 23.93
C PHE A 274 16.49 12.66 24.71
N PHE A 275 17.71 12.51 24.20
CA PHE A 275 18.74 11.70 24.86
C PHE A 275 19.27 12.38 26.13
N GLU A 276 19.43 13.69 26.10
CA GLU A 276 19.81 14.49 27.28
C GLU A 276 18.80 14.34 28.43
N LEU A 277 17.50 14.47 28.12
CA LEU A 277 16.42 14.37 29.11
C LEU A 277 16.26 12.97 29.73
N ASN A 278 16.74 11.93 29.04
CA ASN A 278 16.56 10.55 29.45
C ASN A 278 17.87 9.86 29.86
N LYS A 279 18.88 10.60 30.32
CA LYS A 279 20.18 10.05 30.77
C LYS A 279 20.08 9.00 31.87
N ASN A 280 19.02 9.01 32.65
CA ASN A 280 18.81 8.09 33.77
C ASN A 280 18.20 6.75 33.38
N LYS A 281 17.84 6.55 32.10
CA LYS A 281 17.26 5.31 31.59
C LYS A 281 18.19 4.65 30.58
N LYS A 282 18.17 3.32 30.52
CA LYS A 282 18.81 2.60 29.43
C LYS A 282 18.05 2.87 28.14
N ILE A 283 18.75 3.29 27.06
CA ILE A 283 18.14 3.59 25.77
C ILE A 283 18.72 2.66 24.71
N LYS A 284 17.87 1.87 24.06
CA LYS A 284 18.23 1.09 22.88
C LYS A 284 17.84 1.86 21.63
N VAL A 285 18.80 2.17 20.77
CA VAL A 285 18.59 2.89 19.52
C VAL A 285 18.66 1.93 18.36
N LEU A 286 17.53 1.76 17.69
CA LEU A 286 17.38 0.88 16.53
C LEU A 286 17.71 1.64 15.25
N ALA A 287 18.69 1.16 14.46
CA ALA A 287 18.99 1.72 13.15
C ALA A 287 19.54 0.66 12.19
N ARG A 288 19.29 0.84 10.89
CA ARG A 288 19.77 -0.05 9.81
C ARG A 288 21.29 -0.08 9.71
N ASN A 289 21.90 1.06 9.96
CA ASN A 289 23.35 1.22 9.90
C ASN A 289 23.84 2.18 10.99
N VAL A 290 25.11 2.05 11.29
CA VAL A 290 25.80 2.84 12.30
C VAL A 290 25.90 4.34 11.93
N GLY A 291 25.80 4.67 10.64
CA GLY A 291 25.87 6.05 10.17
C GLY A 291 24.72 6.92 10.70
N LEU A 292 23.51 6.36 10.80
CA LEU A 292 22.37 7.06 11.42
C LEU A 292 22.60 7.33 12.91
N PHE A 293 23.19 6.37 13.61
CA PHE A 293 23.54 6.48 15.02
C PHE A 293 24.64 7.53 15.25
N ASN A 294 25.70 7.50 14.45
CA ASN A 294 26.82 8.45 14.54
C ASN A 294 26.43 9.88 14.16
N ALA A 295 25.47 10.05 13.24
CA ALA A 295 24.98 11.37 12.83
C ALA A 295 24.36 12.19 13.99
N LEU A 296 23.95 11.53 15.06
CA LEU A 296 23.40 12.16 16.26
C LEU A 296 24.41 12.16 17.43
N ASN A 297 25.68 11.80 17.21
CA ASN A 297 26.76 11.69 18.22
C ASN A 297 26.36 10.81 19.43
N LEU A 298 25.55 9.77 19.20
CA LEU A 298 24.99 8.95 20.28
C LEU A 298 26.03 8.06 21.00
N SER A 299 27.20 7.87 20.41
CA SER A 299 28.33 7.18 21.03
C SER A 299 28.89 7.86 22.29
N GLU A 300 28.57 9.15 22.51
CA GLU A 300 29.00 9.90 23.68
C GLU A 300 28.17 9.58 24.93
N TYR A 301 26.99 8.95 24.76
CA TYR A 301 26.09 8.62 25.86
C TYR A 301 26.34 7.20 26.38
N GLN A 302 26.73 7.07 27.64
CA GLN A 302 27.00 5.75 28.26
C GLN A 302 25.75 4.87 28.45
N ASN A 303 24.57 5.47 28.51
CA ASN A 303 23.30 4.78 28.70
C ASN A 303 22.62 4.41 27.37
N VAL A 304 23.26 4.68 26.22
CA VAL A 304 22.70 4.42 24.88
C VAL A 304 23.39 3.22 24.27
N GLU A 305 22.61 2.25 23.85
CA GLU A 305 23.05 1.02 23.18
C GLU A 305 22.57 1.03 21.72
N PHE A 306 23.48 0.82 20.78
CA PHE A 306 23.14 0.66 19.36
C PHE A 306 22.69 -0.77 19.06
N VAL A 307 21.54 -0.91 18.40
CA VAL A 307 21.02 -2.19 17.90
C VAL A 307 20.82 -2.09 16.39
N GLN A 308 21.60 -2.86 15.64
CA GLN A 308 21.45 -2.90 14.20
C GLN A 308 20.21 -3.71 13.80
N THR A 309 19.21 -3.05 13.27
CA THR A 309 17.94 -3.67 12.84
C THR A 309 17.19 -2.75 11.90
N GLU A 310 16.32 -3.32 11.08
CA GLU A 310 15.37 -2.57 10.24
C GLU A 310 14.08 -2.20 10.98
N ALA A 311 13.85 -2.76 12.15
CA ALA A 311 12.63 -2.51 12.93
C ALA A 311 12.44 -1.01 13.22
N ALA A 312 11.22 -0.55 13.04
CA ALA A 312 10.79 0.82 13.36
C ALA A 312 9.83 0.76 14.55
N LEU A 313 10.40 0.79 15.76
CA LEU A 313 9.70 0.56 17.01
C LEU A 313 10.06 1.61 18.05
N ASN A 314 9.07 2.20 18.71
CA ASN A 314 9.29 3.17 19.78
C ASN A 314 8.47 2.77 21.00
N LEU A 315 9.18 2.33 22.05
CA LEU A 315 8.58 1.86 23.30
C LEU A 315 9.25 2.46 24.52
N VAL A 316 8.51 2.59 25.60
CA VAL A 316 9.02 3.01 26.89
C VAL A 316 8.52 2.09 28.00
N SER A 317 9.42 1.74 28.90
CA SER A 317 9.10 1.06 30.17
C SER A 317 9.66 1.85 31.36
N ALA A 318 9.47 1.34 32.55
CA ALA A 318 10.10 1.92 33.74
C ALA A 318 11.64 1.84 33.67
N ALA A 319 12.19 0.75 33.09
CA ALA A 319 13.62 0.43 33.09
C ALA A 319 14.36 0.91 31.85
N GLU A 320 13.72 0.87 30.68
CA GLU A 320 14.38 1.17 29.42
C GLU A 320 13.46 1.89 28.42
N ILE A 321 14.11 2.52 27.45
CA ILE A 321 13.48 3.14 26.29
C ILE A 321 14.05 2.47 25.03
N ILE A 322 13.18 2.14 24.10
CA ILE A 322 13.53 1.62 22.78
C ILE A 322 13.06 2.65 21.75
N VAL A 323 13.97 3.19 20.95
CA VAL A 323 13.63 4.18 19.91
C VAL A 323 14.29 3.84 18.59
N SER A 324 13.58 4.04 17.50
CA SER A 324 14.09 3.77 16.17
C SER A 324 14.42 5.05 15.41
N LEU A 325 15.58 5.06 14.76
CA LEU A 325 15.98 6.05 13.76
C LEU A 325 15.52 5.63 12.35
N ASN A 326 15.00 4.44 12.18
CA ASN A 326 14.45 3.97 10.92
C ASN A 326 13.09 4.64 10.67
N LYS A 327 12.88 5.11 9.44
CA LYS A 327 11.56 5.56 9.00
C LYS A 327 10.83 4.37 8.41
N PHE A 328 9.52 4.26 8.67
CA PHE A 328 8.68 3.35 7.89
C PHE A 328 8.79 3.73 6.41
N GLU A 329 9.39 2.88 5.60
CA GLU A 329 9.33 3.06 4.16
C GLU A 329 7.89 2.83 3.73
N LYS A 330 7.23 3.89 3.27
CA LYS A 330 6.06 3.71 2.44
C LYS A 330 6.55 3.03 1.17
N LYS A 331 6.31 1.70 1.00
CA LYS A 331 6.35 1.10 -0.33
C LYS A 331 5.54 2.05 -1.22
N LYS A 332 6.14 2.53 -2.31
CA LYS A 332 5.38 3.25 -3.34
C LYS A 332 4.25 2.31 -3.72
N ARG A 333 3.02 2.62 -3.28
CA ARG A 333 1.84 1.95 -3.81
C ARG A 333 1.95 2.12 -5.32
N ALA A 334 1.91 1.03 -6.05
CA ALA A 334 1.57 1.09 -7.47
C ALA A 334 0.33 1.99 -7.52
N LYS A 335 0.42 3.11 -8.23
CA LYS A 335 -0.74 4.00 -8.39
C LYS A 335 -1.86 3.09 -8.90
N LYS A 336 -2.97 2.97 -8.17
CA LYS A 336 -4.19 2.43 -8.75
C LYS A 336 -4.43 3.27 -10.00
N PRO A 337 -4.80 2.66 -11.14
CA PRO A 337 -5.18 3.46 -12.29
C PRO A 337 -6.23 4.45 -11.81
N SER A 338 -5.88 5.73 -11.81
CA SER A 338 -6.78 6.81 -11.36
C SER A 338 -7.86 7.08 -12.40
N LEU A 339 -7.77 6.40 -13.52
CA LEU A 339 -8.62 6.61 -14.68
C LEU A 339 -9.37 5.31 -15.01
N VAL A 340 -10.69 5.39 -14.96
CA VAL A 340 -11.56 4.37 -15.57
C VAL A 340 -11.79 4.81 -17.02
N ILE A 341 -11.56 3.92 -17.97
CA ILE A 341 -11.72 4.21 -19.43
C ILE A 341 -13.08 4.84 -19.73
N ASP A 342 -14.13 4.42 -19.03
CA ASP A 342 -15.49 4.89 -19.20
C ASP A 342 -15.70 6.37 -18.81
N GLU A 343 -14.74 6.98 -18.12
CA GLU A 343 -14.76 8.39 -17.74
C GLU A 343 -14.12 9.31 -18.79
N LEU A 344 -13.36 8.75 -19.78
CA LEU A 344 -12.71 9.50 -20.84
C LEU A 344 -13.64 9.63 -22.05
N LYS A 345 -13.86 10.85 -22.48
CA LYS A 345 -14.56 11.17 -23.74
C LYS A 345 -13.56 11.53 -24.83
N ALA A 346 -13.84 11.09 -26.05
CA ALA A 346 -13.04 11.53 -27.20
C ALA A 346 -12.98 13.07 -27.25
N GLY A 347 -11.77 13.61 -27.27
CA GLY A 347 -11.51 15.05 -27.16
C GLY A 347 -10.95 15.51 -25.82
N ASP A 348 -10.98 14.67 -24.78
CA ASP A 348 -10.39 15.00 -23.49
C ASP A 348 -8.86 15.06 -23.56
N TYR A 349 -8.28 15.98 -22.79
CA TYR A 349 -6.84 16.05 -22.64
C TYR A 349 -6.39 15.09 -21.54
N VAL A 350 -5.30 14.36 -21.82
CA VAL A 350 -4.67 13.40 -20.89
C VAL A 350 -3.19 13.72 -20.77
N VAL A 351 -2.60 13.37 -19.63
CA VAL A 351 -1.17 13.51 -19.38
C VAL A 351 -0.54 12.14 -19.30
N HIS A 352 0.33 11.82 -20.22
CA HIS A 352 1.15 10.62 -20.16
C HIS A 352 2.40 10.88 -19.31
N GLU A 353 2.79 9.93 -18.47
CA GLU A 353 3.90 10.13 -17.52
C GLU A 353 5.24 10.49 -18.17
N GLU A 354 5.50 10.01 -19.39
CA GLU A 354 6.73 10.26 -20.14
C GLU A 354 6.56 11.27 -21.29
N TYR A 355 5.41 11.22 -21.99
CA TYR A 355 5.22 11.98 -23.24
C TYR A 355 4.46 13.30 -23.04
N GLY A 356 3.94 13.56 -21.83
CA GLY A 356 3.27 14.82 -21.52
C GLY A 356 1.81 14.87 -21.96
N ILE A 357 1.35 16.08 -22.31
CA ILE A 357 -0.06 16.36 -22.59
C ILE A 357 -0.40 15.96 -24.02
N GLY A 358 -1.37 15.07 -24.16
CA GLY A 358 -1.97 14.66 -25.43
C GLY A 358 -3.49 14.72 -25.38
N LYS A 359 -4.14 14.50 -26.49
CA LYS A 359 -5.60 14.48 -26.64
C LYS A 359 -6.07 13.06 -26.89
N PHE A 360 -6.93 12.54 -26.02
CA PHE A 360 -7.55 11.24 -26.19
C PHE A 360 -8.56 11.30 -27.35
N THR A 361 -8.44 10.39 -28.30
CA THR A 361 -9.32 10.34 -29.47
C THR A 361 -10.24 9.13 -29.49
N GLY A 362 -9.96 8.11 -28.68
CA GLY A 362 -10.78 6.91 -28.59
C GLY A 362 -9.96 5.65 -28.39
N LEU A 363 -10.63 4.52 -28.53
CA LEU A 363 -10.04 3.19 -28.52
C LEU A 363 -9.97 2.65 -29.94
N GLU A 364 -8.84 2.07 -30.33
CA GLU A 364 -8.68 1.37 -31.60
C GLU A 364 -8.30 -0.09 -31.36
N LYS A 365 -8.96 -1.00 -32.10
CA LYS A 365 -8.56 -2.41 -32.12
C LYS A 365 -7.58 -2.62 -33.27
N LEU A 366 -6.36 -3.00 -32.93
CA LEU A 366 -5.31 -3.27 -33.92
C LEU A 366 -4.86 -4.72 -33.80
N THR A 367 -4.73 -5.36 -34.96
CA THR A 367 -4.14 -6.70 -35.04
C THR A 367 -2.64 -6.56 -35.23
N VAL A 368 -1.87 -6.79 -34.17
CA VAL A 368 -0.41 -6.77 -34.18
C VAL A 368 0.07 -8.20 -34.04
N LEU A 369 0.86 -8.66 -34.99
CA LEU A 369 1.41 -10.04 -35.02
C LEU A 369 0.35 -11.16 -34.85
N GLY A 370 -0.81 -10.98 -35.51
CA GLY A 370 -1.89 -11.98 -35.49
C GLY A 370 -2.83 -11.91 -34.29
N ARG A 371 -2.63 -10.98 -33.36
CA ARG A 371 -3.50 -10.73 -32.21
C ARG A 371 -4.19 -9.39 -32.29
N THR A 372 -5.47 -9.39 -31.98
CA THR A 372 -6.25 -8.16 -31.86
C THR A 372 -6.17 -7.67 -30.42
N ARG A 373 -5.60 -6.47 -30.23
CA ARG A 373 -5.53 -5.77 -28.94
C ARG A 373 -6.22 -4.42 -29.02
N GLU A 374 -6.69 -3.94 -27.88
CA GLU A 374 -7.27 -2.61 -27.76
C GLU A 374 -6.20 -1.62 -27.31
N PHE A 375 -6.16 -0.48 -27.98
CA PHE A 375 -5.24 0.62 -27.69
C PHE A 375 -6.00 1.90 -27.42
N VAL A 376 -5.57 2.63 -26.42
CA VAL A 376 -5.93 4.03 -26.19
C VAL A 376 -5.14 4.86 -27.19
N VAL A 377 -5.83 5.64 -28.02
CA VAL A 377 -5.20 6.52 -29.00
C VAL A 377 -5.09 7.93 -28.43
N ILE A 378 -3.86 8.40 -28.29
CA ILE A 378 -3.55 9.74 -27.80
C ILE A 378 -2.84 10.50 -28.92
N VAL A 379 -3.40 11.65 -29.32
CA VAL A 379 -2.85 12.52 -30.37
C VAL A 379 -2.07 13.66 -29.72
N TYR A 380 -0.86 13.86 -30.16
CA TYR A 380 0.07 14.91 -29.77
C TYR A 380 0.17 16.02 -30.83
N GLN A 381 1.04 17.00 -30.59
CA GLN A 381 1.29 18.07 -31.58
C GLN A 381 1.79 17.48 -32.91
N ASN A 382 1.41 18.06 -34.03
CA ASN A 382 1.66 17.60 -35.41
C ASN A 382 0.95 16.28 -35.78
N GLU A 383 -0.15 15.95 -35.11
CA GLU A 383 -0.93 14.72 -35.34
C GLU A 383 -0.17 13.40 -35.06
N ASP A 384 0.95 13.48 -34.33
CA ASP A 384 1.66 12.30 -33.90
C ASP A 384 0.76 11.47 -32.94
N LYS A 385 0.64 10.17 -33.22
CA LYS A 385 -0.23 9.26 -32.44
C LYS A 385 0.60 8.36 -31.54
N LEU A 386 0.22 8.31 -30.27
CA LEU A 386 0.67 7.28 -29.34
C LEU A 386 -0.43 6.24 -29.20
N LEU A 387 -0.10 4.99 -29.46
CA LEU A 387 -0.96 3.83 -29.23
C LEU A 387 -0.55 3.21 -27.90
N LEU A 388 -1.33 3.46 -26.86
CA LEU A 388 -1.08 2.94 -25.51
C LEU A 388 -1.96 1.71 -25.30
N PRO A 389 -1.37 0.52 -25.07
CA PRO A 389 -2.15 -0.66 -24.68
C PRO A 389 -3.05 -0.38 -23.47
N VAL A 390 -4.26 -0.93 -23.43
CA VAL A 390 -5.23 -0.68 -22.35
C VAL A 390 -4.68 -1.09 -20.99
N GLU A 391 -3.77 -2.06 -20.97
CA GLU A 391 -3.07 -2.55 -19.77
C GLU A 391 -2.17 -1.47 -19.14
N HIS A 392 -1.79 -0.45 -19.91
CA HIS A 392 -0.91 0.65 -19.46
C HIS A 392 -1.65 1.95 -19.14
N LEU A 393 -2.94 1.90 -18.88
CA LEU A 393 -3.75 3.07 -18.49
C LEU A 393 -3.24 3.77 -17.22
N ASN A 394 -2.51 3.05 -16.37
CA ASN A 394 -1.85 3.62 -15.21
C ASN A 394 -0.78 4.68 -15.54
N LEU A 395 -0.34 4.77 -16.79
CA LEU A 395 0.63 5.77 -17.26
C LEU A 395 -0.02 7.07 -17.69
N ILE A 396 -1.35 7.15 -17.77
CA ILE A 396 -2.07 8.35 -18.13
C ILE A 396 -2.97 8.83 -16.99
N ASP A 397 -3.07 10.14 -16.85
CA ASP A 397 -4.00 10.81 -15.96
C ASP A 397 -4.82 11.85 -16.76
N ARG A 398 -6.03 12.16 -16.31
CA ARG A 398 -6.84 13.20 -16.92
C ARG A 398 -6.20 14.57 -16.68
N TYR A 399 -6.02 15.35 -17.75
CA TYR A 399 -5.53 16.72 -17.60
C TYR A 399 -6.67 17.62 -17.15
N VAL A 400 -6.47 18.27 -16.01
CA VAL A 400 -7.38 19.29 -15.50
C VAL A 400 -6.71 20.64 -15.68
N ALA A 401 -7.18 21.41 -16.66
CA ALA A 401 -6.73 22.79 -16.85
C ALA A 401 -7.22 23.67 -15.71
N SER A 402 -6.40 24.60 -15.23
CA SER A 402 -6.88 25.71 -14.43
C SER A 402 -7.87 26.53 -15.30
N SER A 403 -8.98 26.95 -14.70
CA SER A 403 -10.09 27.61 -15.38
C SER A 403 -9.60 28.68 -16.39
N GLY A 404 -9.92 28.47 -17.67
CA GLY A 404 -9.65 29.41 -18.77
C GLY A 404 -8.41 29.19 -19.61
N SER A 405 -7.56 28.20 -19.31
CA SER A 405 -6.38 27.89 -20.14
C SER A 405 -6.66 26.76 -21.13
N ILE A 406 -6.31 26.98 -22.40
CA ILE A 406 -6.32 25.94 -23.44
C ILE A 406 -5.07 25.08 -23.24
N ALA A 407 -5.25 23.75 -23.15
CA ALA A 407 -4.13 22.83 -23.05
C ALA A 407 -3.28 22.87 -24.33
N VAL A 408 -1.98 23.04 -24.18
CA VAL A 408 -1.03 22.95 -25.30
C VAL A 408 -0.54 21.51 -25.38
N LEU A 409 -0.71 20.90 -26.55
CA LEU A 409 -0.23 19.53 -26.79
C LEU A 409 1.30 19.50 -26.83
N ASP A 410 1.88 18.52 -26.16
CA ASP A 410 3.32 18.26 -26.22
C ASP A 410 3.71 17.57 -27.54
N ARG A 411 5.01 17.48 -27.81
CA ARG A 411 5.55 16.75 -28.97
C ARG A 411 6.13 15.41 -28.54
N LEU A 412 5.75 14.35 -29.25
CA LEU A 412 6.34 13.03 -29.04
C LEU A 412 7.86 13.06 -29.27
N GLY A 413 8.63 12.40 -28.41
CA GLY A 413 10.08 12.24 -28.56
C GLY A 413 10.94 13.46 -28.22
N LYS A 414 10.39 14.56 -27.70
CA LYS A 414 11.17 15.72 -27.24
C LYS A 414 11.25 15.80 -25.69
N ALA A 415 12.43 16.15 -25.20
CA ALA A 415 12.74 16.24 -23.78
C ALA A 415 12.09 17.44 -23.03
N ASN A 416 11.18 18.20 -23.66
CA ASN A 416 10.58 19.39 -23.06
C ASN A 416 9.75 19.07 -21.83
N PHE A 417 8.92 18.03 -21.87
CA PHE A 417 8.09 17.63 -20.74
C PHE A 417 8.95 17.13 -19.56
N ALA A 418 9.99 16.34 -19.84
CA ALA A 418 10.94 15.87 -18.82
C ALA A 418 11.63 17.06 -18.11
N LYS A 419 12.05 18.09 -18.86
CA LYS A 419 12.66 19.31 -18.30
C LYS A 419 11.68 20.10 -17.44
N ILE A 420 10.42 20.25 -17.89
CA ILE A 420 9.37 20.92 -17.12
C ILE A 420 9.08 20.15 -15.85
N LYS A 421 8.95 18.82 -15.91
CA LYS A 421 8.74 17.92 -14.77
C LYS A 421 9.88 18.06 -13.76
N GLU A 422 11.13 18.10 -14.20
CA GLU A 422 12.29 18.28 -13.32
C GLU A 422 12.31 19.67 -12.66
N LYS A 423 11.98 20.72 -13.40
CA LYS A 423 11.87 22.08 -12.86
C LYS A 423 10.75 22.23 -11.83
N VAL A 424 9.59 21.60 -12.09
CA VAL A 424 8.48 21.55 -11.12
C VAL A 424 8.87 20.72 -9.90
N ARG A 425 9.53 19.59 -10.08
CA ARG A 425 10.03 18.75 -8.99
C ARG A 425 11.00 19.51 -8.09
N ALA A 426 11.94 20.25 -8.67
CA ALA A 426 12.88 21.08 -7.92
C ALA A 426 12.15 22.16 -7.10
N LYS A 427 11.16 22.85 -7.69
CA LYS A 427 10.33 23.82 -6.97
C LYS A 427 9.54 23.19 -5.82
N LEU A 428 8.93 22.03 -6.06
CA LEU A 428 8.20 21.29 -5.04
C LEU A 428 9.11 20.84 -3.90
N PHE A 429 10.36 20.46 -4.21
CA PHE A 429 11.35 20.11 -3.19
C PHE A 429 11.69 21.28 -2.29
N VAL A 430 11.85 22.49 -2.84
CA VAL A 430 12.08 23.72 -2.06
C VAL A 430 10.88 24.02 -1.16
N ILE A 431 9.65 23.90 -1.67
CA ILE A 431 8.42 24.10 -0.90
C ILE A 431 8.33 23.07 0.23
N ALA A 432 8.55 21.79 -0.09
CA ALA A 432 8.52 20.71 0.90
C ALA A 432 9.57 20.93 2.01
N SER A 433 10.78 21.36 1.65
CA SER A 433 11.84 21.67 2.61
C SER A 433 11.46 22.82 3.54
N LYS A 434 10.79 23.86 3.01
CA LYS A 434 10.27 24.97 3.84
C LYS A 434 9.17 24.50 4.79
N ILE A 435 8.23 23.67 4.31
CA ILE A 435 7.16 23.11 5.14
C ILE A 435 7.74 22.25 6.26
N ILE A 436 8.72 21.39 5.95
CA ILE A 436 9.41 20.56 6.95
C ILE A 436 10.14 21.43 7.98
N SER A 437 10.83 22.49 7.53
CA SER A 437 11.51 23.43 8.43
C SER A 437 10.52 24.15 9.37
N LEU A 438 9.40 24.62 8.84
CA LEU A 438 8.34 25.23 9.65
C LEU A 438 7.71 24.26 10.64
N ALA A 439 7.48 23.00 10.22
CA ALA A 439 6.97 21.97 11.10
C ALA A 439 7.97 21.66 12.23
N ALA A 440 9.26 21.55 11.91
CA ALA A 440 10.30 21.35 12.91
C ALA A 440 10.41 22.53 13.89
N GLN A 441 10.30 23.77 13.40
CA GLN A 441 10.29 24.96 14.26
C GLN A 441 9.07 24.97 15.20
N ARG A 442 7.89 24.57 14.72
CA ARG A 442 6.68 24.46 15.56
C ARG A 442 6.83 23.42 16.66
N GLU A 443 7.47 22.30 16.39
CA GLU A 443 7.76 21.25 17.39
C GLU A 443 8.63 21.77 18.55
N LEU A 444 9.47 22.80 18.32
CA LEU A 444 10.33 23.41 19.33
C LEU A 444 9.62 24.48 20.16
N ILE A 445 8.49 25.01 19.68
CA ILE A 445 7.73 26.05 20.36
C ILE A 445 6.72 25.40 21.31
N ARG A 446 6.73 25.80 22.57
CA ARG A 446 5.67 25.45 23.52
C ARG A 446 4.45 26.31 23.26
N GLY A 447 3.34 25.68 22.94
CA GLY A 447 2.03 26.33 22.86
C GLY A 447 1.43 26.52 24.25
N GLU A 448 0.44 27.38 24.33
CA GLU A 448 -0.37 27.53 25.54
C GLU A 448 -1.31 26.35 25.70
N ILE A 449 -1.56 25.95 26.95
CA ILE A 449 -2.49 24.88 27.27
C ILE A 449 -3.89 25.47 27.42
N ILE A 450 -4.80 25.05 26.55
CA ILE A 450 -6.19 25.51 26.54
C ILE A 450 -7.08 24.33 26.92
N GLU A 451 -7.55 24.30 28.15
CA GLU A 451 -8.20 23.11 28.76
C GLU A 451 -9.65 23.32 29.22
N LYS A 452 -10.17 24.55 29.14
CA LYS A 452 -11.48 24.83 29.73
C LYS A 452 -12.62 24.04 29.07
N GLU A 453 -13.20 23.15 29.86
CA GLU A 453 -14.44 22.43 29.60
C GLU A 453 -15.36 22.61 30.82
N ASP A 454 -15.85 23.85 31.01
CA ASP A 454 -16.71 24.21 32.11
C ASP A 454 -18.20 24.16 31.71
N ALA A 455 -19.08 24.47 32.66
CA ALA A 455 -20.53 24.51 32.43
C ALA A 455 -20.92 25.48 31.32
N GLU A 456 -20.14 26.54 31.08
CA GLU A 456 -20.40 27.49 29.99
C GLU A 456 -20.13 26.88 28.61
N TYR A 457 -19.09 26.05 28.50
CA TYR A 457 -18.79 25.33 27.26
C TYR A 457 -19.88 24.30 26.94
N LEU A 458 -20.35 23.55 27.93
CA LEU A 458 -21.48 22.62 27.76
C LEU A 458 -22.76 23.36 27.34
N ASN A 459 -23.01 24.53 27.92
CA ASN A 459 -24.14 25.38 27.56
C ASN A 459 -24.00 25.91 26.12
N PHE A 460 -22.79 26.31 25.70
CA PHE A 460 -22.51 26.71 24.33
C PHE A 460 -22.84 25.57 23.33
N LEU A 461 -22.41 24.33 23.61
CA LEU A 461 -22.72 23.18 22.77
C LEU A 461 -24.23 22.89 22.70
N GLN A 462 -24.95 23.03 23.82
CA GLN A 462 -26.41 22.82 23.86
C GLN A 462 -27.17 23.89 23.09
N ASN A 463 -26.66 25.11 23.04
CA ASN A 463 -27.30 26.23 22.33
C ASN A 463 -27.04 26.21 20.81
N ALA A 464 -26.24 25.31 20.29
CA ALA A 464 -26.01 25.16 18.86
C ALA A 464 -27.29 24.85 18.03
N GLY A 465 -28.35 24.40 18.70
CA GLY A 465 -29.66 24.18 18.09
C GLY A 465 -29.79 22.92 17.21
N PHE A 466 -28.73 22.12 17.14
CA PHE A 466 -28.69 20.84 16.39
C PHE A 466 -27.72 19.84 17.08
N ALA A 467 -27.90 18.56 16.76
CA ALA A 467 -26.99 17.53 17.23
C ALA A 467 -25.78 17.42 16.30
N TYR A 468 -24.58 17.37 16.87
CA TYR A 468 -23.36 17.13 16.12
C TYR A 468 -23.38 15.74 15.47
N THR A 469 -22.83 15.64 14.26
CA THR A 469 -22.55 14.34 13.66
C THR A 469 -21.32 13.71 14.33
N ARG A 470 -21.17 12.39 14.23
CA ARG A 470 -20.00 11.68 14.79
C ARG A 470 -18.67 12.25 14.30
N ASP A 471 -18.60 12.69 13.03
CA ASP A 471 -17.39 13.27 12.45
C ASP A 471 -17.11 14.67 13.01
N GLN A 472 -18.13 15.48 13.25
CA GLN A 472 -18.00 16.79 13.91
C GLN A 472 -17.57 16.65 15.37
N GLU A 473 -18.15 15.69 16.12
CA GLU A 473 -17.75 15.37 17.50
C GLU A 473 -16.27 14.94 17.55
N ARG A 474 -15.87 14.03 16.65
CA ARG A 474 -14.50 13.56 16.54
C ARG A 474 -13.54 14.68 16.20
N ALA A 475 -13.85 15.51 15.21
CA ALA A 475 -13.03 16.64 14.81
C ALA A 475 -12.87 17.65 15.96
N SER A 476 -13.96 17.98 16.68
CA SER A 476 -13.94 18.86 17.83
C SER A 476 -13.11 18.29 18.99
N SER A 477 -13.22 16.99 19.24
CA SER A 477 -12.41 16.29 20.24
C SER A 477 -10.92 16.28 19.88
N ASP A 478 -10.58 16.02 18.61
CA ASP A 478 -9.21 16.05 18.13
C ASP A 478 -8.57 17.43 18.29
N ILE A 479 -9.31 18.50 17.93
CA ILE A 479 -8.87 19.88 18.11
C ILE A 479 -8.69 20.21 19.60
N ALA A 480 -9.63 19.78 20.44
CA ALA A 480 -9.51 19.99 21.89
C ALA A 480 -8.27 19.32 22.48
N ASN A 481 -7.96 18.08 22.03
CA ASN A 481 -6.76 17.37 22.45
C ASN A 481 -5.48 18.07 22.00
N ASP A 482 -5.46 18.62 20.77
CA ASP A 482 -4.32 19.41 20.29
C ASP A 482 -4.12 20.68 21.15
N LEU A 483 -5.20 21.40 21.45
CA LEU A 483 -5.16 22.60 22.31
C LEU A 483 -4.71 22.31 23.76
N LYS A 484 -5.02 21.12 24.27
CA LYS A 484 -4.55 20.64 25.59
C LYS A 484 -3.10 20.18 25.59
N SER A 485 -2.54 19.84 24.43
CA SER A 485 -1.22 19.21 24.34
C SER A 485 -0.04 20.09 24.72
N GLY A 486 -0.24 21.41 24.82
CA GLY A 486 0.84 22.38 25.00
C GLY A 486 1.76 22.49 23.79
N LYS A 487 1.35 21.99 22.64
CA LYS A 487 2.02 22.15 21.33
C LYS A 487 1.27 23.15 20.48
N VAL A 488 1.97 23.76 19.54
CA VAL A 488 1.34 24.64 18.54
C VAL A 488 0.56 23.77 17.55
N MET A 489 -0.77 23.89 17.59
CA MET A 489 -1.66 23.16 16.69
C MET A 489 -1.52 23.67 15.25
N ASP A 490 -1.44 22.73 14.29
CA ASP A 490 -1.55 23.00 12.85
C ASP A 490 -2.37 21.86 12.22
N ARG A 491 -3.67 22.06 12.17
CA ARG A 491 -4.63 21.03 11.77
C ARG A 491 -5.45 21.46 10.56
N LEU A 492 -5.53 20.62 9.54
CA LEU A 492 -6.43 20.77 8.41
C LEU A 492 -7.76 20.07 8.70
N LEU A 493 -8.85 20.82 8.73
CA LEU A 493 -10.21 20.28 8.75
C LEU A 493 -10.75 20.23 7.32
N SER A 494 -10.90 19.01 6.77
CA SER A 494 -11.45 18.79 5.45
C SER A 494 -12.88 18.28 5.52
N GLY A 495 -13.74 18.77 4.64
CA GLY A 495 -15.14 18.35 4.54
C GLY A 495 -15.82 19.11 3.40
N ASP A 496 -16.93 18.57 2.89
CA ASP A 496 -17.70 19.18 1.81
C ASP A 496 -18.42 20.47 2.24
N VAL A 497 -18.95 21.21 1.27
CA VAL A 497 -19.73 22.43 1.52
C VAL A 497 -21.01 22.08 2.29
N GLY A 498 -21.28 22.82 3.37
CA GLY A 498 -22.48 22.57 4.20
C GLY A 498 -22.31 21.58 5.35
N PHE A 499 -21.15 20.90 5.49
CA PHE A 499 -20.90 19.92 6.57
C PHE A 499 -20.54 20.53 7.93
N GLY A 500 -20.77 21.81 8.14
CA GLY A 500 -20.62 22.46 9.43
C GLY A 500 -19.18 22.65 9.90
N LYS A 501 -18.19 22.77 8.98
CA LYS A 501 -16.79 23.07 9.32
C LYS A 501 -16.64 24.32 10.18
N THR A 502 -17.44 25.33 9.92
CA THR A 502 -17.45 26.58 10.68
C THR A 502 -17.84 26.35 12.15
N GLU A 503 -18.78 25.47 12.39
CA GLU A 503 -19.21 25.12 13.75
C GLU A 503 -18.10 24.45 14.56
N VAL A 504 -17.38 23.55 13.95
CA VAL A 504 -16.19 22.93 14.57
C VAL A 504 -15.11 23.99 14.89
N ALA A 505 -14.93 24.97 13.98
CA ALA A 505 -14.02 26.10 14.22
C ALA A 505 -14.50 27.01 15.37
N MET A 506 -15.81 27.25 15.48
CA MET A 506 -16.40 28.05 16.59
C MET A 506 -16.16 27.41 17.95
N ASN A 507 -16.19 26.06 18.04
CA ASN A 507 -15.81 25.36 19.27
C ASN A 507 -14.39 25.69 19.72
N ALA A 508 -13.43 25.68 18.79
CA ALA A 508 -12.06 26.02 19.09
C ALA A 508 -11.90 27.51 19.52
N ILE A 509 -12.58 28.41 18.79
CA ILE A 509 -12.60 29.85 19.10
C ILE A 509 -13.17 30.09 20.51
N PHE A 510 -14.30 29.46 20.84
CA PHE A 510 -14.91 29.58 22.15
C PHE A 510 -13.96 29.16 23.27
N LYS A 511 -13.33 28.00 23.15
CA LYS A 511 -12.35 27.51 24.12
C LYS A 511 -11.18 28.48 24.30
N CYS A 512 -10.63 29.01 23.20
CA CYS A 512 -9.55 30.00 23.25
C CYS A 512 -9.95 31.27 23.99
N VAL A 513 -11.10 31.85 23.64
CA VAL A 513 -11.59 33.11 24.24
C VAL A 513 -11.91 32.91 25.73
N LYS A 514 -12.58 31.81 26.09
CA LYS A 514 -12.87 31.50 27.50
C LYS A 514 -11.65 31.17 28.34
N SER A 515 -10.55 30.78 27.71
CA SER A 515 -9.26 30.61 28.38
C SER A 515 -8.45 31.93 28.49
N GLY A 516 -9.02 33.07 28.06
CA GLY A 516 -8.41 34.40 28.14
C GLY A 516 -7.54 34.77 26.95
N PHE A 517 -7.58 34.01 25.86
CA PHE A 517 -6.83 34.27 24.64
C PHE A 517 -7.70 34.98 23.58
N GLN A 518 -7.07 35.55 22.59
CA GLN A 518 -7.73 36.12 21.41
C GLN A 518 -7.74 35.09 20.28
N ALA A 519 -8.82 35.08 19.48
CA ALA A 519 -8.92 34.26 18.29
C ALA A 519 -9.06 35.15 17.04
N LEU A 520 -8.24 34.91 16.04
CA LEU A 520 -8.34 35.55 14.72
C LEU A 520 -8.96 34.56 13.72
N PHE A 521 -10.12 34.94 13.17
CA PHE A 521 -10.81 34.15 12.17
C PHE A 521 -10.65 34.78 10.78
N PHE A 522 -9.75 34.22 9.99
CA PHE A 522 -9.41 34.72 8.66
C PHE A 522 -10.24 34.07 7.56
N VAL A 523 -10.82 34.86 6.67
CA VAL A 523 -11.68 34.38 5.58
C VAL A 523 -11.36 35.09 4.26
N PRO A 524 -11.62 34.47 3.09
CA PRO A 524 -11.19 34.99 1.79
C PRO A 524 -11.99 36.20 1.28
N THR A 525 -13.21 36.43 1.78
CA THR A 525 -14.09 37.50 1.29
C THR A 525 -14.73 38.31 2.42
N THR A 526 -15.01 39.58 2.17
CA THR A 526 -15.73 40.47 3.11
C THR A 526 -17.14 39.98 3.40
N LEU A 527 -17.80 39.34 2.43
CA LEU A 527 -19.13 38.78 2.62
C LEU A 527 -19.12 37.65 3.66
N LEU A 528 -18.18 36.71 3.52
CA LEU A 528 -17.99 35.62 4.49
C LEU A 528 -17.61 36.17 5.88
N SER A 529 -16.77 37.21 5.94
CA SER A 529 -16.45 37.88 7.19
C SER A 529 -17.69 38.40 7.89
N SER A 530 -18.57 39.10 7.16
CA SER A 530 -19.84 39.61 7.69
C SER A 530 -20.78 38.53 8.16
N GLN A 531 -20.84 37.41 7.43
CA GLN A 531 -21.68 36.25 7.80
C GLN A 531 -21.17 35.61 9.10
N HIS A 532 -19.88 35.30 9.17
CA HIS A 532 -19.29 34.71 10.37
C HIS A 532 -19.34 35.66 11.58
N PHE A 533 -19.18 36.96 11.36
CA PHE A 533 -19.33 37.93 12.44
C PHE A 533 -20.75 37.93 13.04
N LYS A 534 -21.79 37.82 12.21
CA LYS A 534 -23.17 37.67 12.69
C LYS A 534 -23.35 36.37 13.48
N SER A 535 -22.90 35.23 12.94
CA SER A 535 -23.02 33.95 13.63
C SER A 535 -22.23 33.88 14.96
N LEU A 536 -21.10 34.59 15.06
CA LEU A 536 -20.33 34.68 16.31
C LEU A 536 -20.96 35.58 17.35
N LYS A 537 -21.88 36.48 16.95
CA LYS A 537 -22.55 37.44 17.84
C LYS A 537 -23.83 36.90 18.45
N GLU A 538 -24.47 35.94 17.76
CA GLU A 538 -25.61 35.14 18.26
C GLU A 538 -25.17 34.07 19.24
#